data_e83c43dfe57ab3de0ad18e206eb0576c
#
_entry.id   e83c43dfe57ab3de0ad18e206eb0576c
#
_cell.length_a   1.000
_cell.length_b   1.000
_cell.length_c   1.000
_cell.angle_alpha   90.00
_cell.angle_beta   90.00
_cell.angle_gamma   90.00
#
_symmetry.space_group_name_H-M   'P 1'
#
loop_
_entity.id
_entity.type
_entity.pdbx_description
1 polymer ?
#
loop_
_entity_poly.entity_id
_entity_poly.type
_entity_poly.pdbx_seq_one_letter_code
_entity_poly.pdbx_strand_id
1 'polypeptide(L)'
;MSLGCWGLCACSDDPLPQWNYTLQVKSPDVAAYAAVETGNYEVVSYRTLPENGQQEPVAWEIIGFDANGDNIFGMEERPDWLKSLTLEKGAGGKTAETGKAVIVGSAALVDLNDFRNNKLKSEPPRGQAGAPYDLAKHDIKGHEMSLNTANCYVISAPGLYKLPLVYGNALTDGKENPKSYTSSAEGNYILTNFVDHAGQPITSPYIALSNEGANVPKGAKIVWADERNLVKDLLIQGEGKDAYLQFSVASEQIRQGNAVVAVTNEKGEVLWSWLLWFAPDDVLETTAVTNHKNVVYNFAAEALGWKYTRYEGTPYARREVRVMVGQTAGKGERQTAVLTFAQAGFRQGEGTSALYQWGRKDAFPGTDDIAEGAFEQNAGDKMSLANSISHPEKFYAWGSSWYNGCNAANYWSAENTKSDFLDDPIVKTVYDPSPAGFHVPASNAFTAFTTTGTPAMTREAINAVGEWTAGWHFKADKGHTTFFPATGLRYRYDGKLYYTGQAGAYWSAIPFMTFGALSLYLDKASVLPVGCPNRSYGYAVRPVRD
;
A
#
# COMPACT_ATOMS: atom_id res chain seq x y z
N MET A 1 94.37 -42.60 -16.91
CA MET A 1 93.82 -41.23 -16.95
C MET A 1 92.50 -41.31 -17.70
N SER A 2 91.37 -41.28 -17.02
CA SER A 2 90.06 -41.36 -17.59
C SER A 2 89.35 -40.02 -17.39
N LEU A 3 89.04 -39.32 -18.47
CA LEU A 3 88.22 -38.15 -18.43
C LEU A 3 86.71 -38.54 -18.48
N GLY A 4 86.02 -38.28 -17.39
CA GLY A 4 84.54 -38.41 -17.36
C GLY A 4 83.88 -37.21 -17.93
N CYS A 5 83.05 -37.39 -18.94
CA CYS A 5 82.05 -36.40 -19.45
C CYS A 5 80.83 -36.35 -18.54
N TRP A 6 80.60 -35.20 -17.91
CA TRP A 6 79.40 -34.92 -17.22
C TRP A 6 78.42 -34.30 -18.24
N GLY A 7 77.34 -35.04 -18.60
CA GLY A 7 76.25 -34.52 -19.34
C GLY A 7 75.33 -33.76 -18.40
N LEU A 8 75.14 -32.46 -18.69
CA LEU A 8 74.10 -31.62 -18.11
C LEU A 8 72.75 -31.98 -18.77
N CYS A 9 71.91 -32.67 -18.04
CA CYS A 9 70.46 -32.70 -18.40
C CYS A 9 69.91 -31.32 -18.05
N ALA A 10 69.67 -30.53 -19.06
CA ALA A 10 68.78 -29.34 -18.97
C ALA A 10 67.36 -29.85 -18.77
N CYS A 11 66.80 -29.75 -17.58
CA CYS A 11 65.37 -29.76 -17.41
C CYS A 11 64.84 -28.47 -18.07
N SER A 12 64.17 -28.60 -19.18
CA SER A 12 63.33 -27.51 -19.73
C SER A 12 62.14 -27.37 -18.80
N ASP A 13 62.17 -26.35 -17.96
CA ASP A 13 60.95 -25.86 -17.30
C ASP A 13 60.08 -25.20 -18.39
N ASP A 14 59.39 -26.00 -19.17
CA ASP A 14 58.32 -25.47 -20.00
C ASP A 14 57.24 -24.95 -19.05
N PRO A 15 56.84 -23.67 -19.16
CA PRO A 15 55.80 -23.15 -18.31
C PRO A 15 54.54 -23.97 -18.50
N LEU A 16 53.93 -24.40 -17.40
CA LEU A 16 52.65 -25.13 -17.46
C LEU A 16 51.64 -24.31 -18.27
N PRO A 17 50.89 -24.95 -19.17
CA PRO A 17 49.93 -24.24 -20.01
C PRO A 17 48.92 -23.48 -19.15
N GLN A 18 48.76 -22.19 -19.44
CA GLN A 18 47.76 -21.35 -18.76
C GLN A 18 46.40 -21.59 -19.41
N TRP A 19 45.45 -22.15 -18.62
CA TRP A 19 44.10 -22.44 -19.03
C TRP A 19 43.15 -21.29 -18.67
N ASN A 20 42.25 -20.89 -19.56
CA ASN A 20 41.14 -20.01 -19.28
C ASN A 20 39.94 -20.85 -18.86
N TYR A 21 39.47 -20.66 -17.63
CA TYR A 21 38.36 -21.38 -17.04
C TYR A 21 37.03 -20.66 -17.32
N THR A 22 35.98 -21.43 -17.69
CA THR A 22 34.63 -20.94 -17.96
C THR A 22 33.64 -21.74 -17.14
N LEU A 23 32.82 -21.05 -16.36
CA LEU A 23 31.66 -21.59 -15.66
C LEU A 23 30.47 -20.68 -15.95
N GLN A 24 29.42 -21.25 -16.54
CA GLN A 24 28.17 -20.54 -16.82
C GLN A 24 27.01 -21.34 -16.24
N VAL A 25 26.05 -20.66 -15.64
CA VAL A 25 24.85 -21.26 -15.08
C VAL A 25 23.61 -20.52 -15.57
N LYS A 26 22.52 -21.25 -15.69
CA LYS A 26 21.20 -20.71 -15.97
C LYS A 26 20.22 -21.18 -14.92
N SER A 27 19.68 -20.24 -14.17
CA SER A 27 18.66 -20.52 -13.16
C SER A 27 17.33 -20.91 -13.82
N PRO A 28 16.51 -21.74 -13.16
CA PRO A 28 15.14 -22.02 -13.62
C PRO A 28 14.25 -20.80 -13.43
N ASP A 29 13.13 -20.77 -14.12
CA ASP A 29 12.06 -19.82 -13.86
C ASP A 29 11.50 -20.01 -12.44
N VAL A 30 10.84 -18.96 -11.92
CA VAL A 30 10.18 -19.01 -10.60
C VAL A 30 9.10 -20.08 -10.62
N ALA A 31 9.20 -21.08 -9.76
CA ALA A 31 8.22 -22.15 -9.65
C ALA A 31 6.88 -21.63 -9.10
N ALA A 32 5.75 -22.19 -9.56
CA ALA A 32 4.44 -21.85 -9.04
C ALA A 32 4.30 -22.28 -7.56
N TYR A 33 3.39 -21.63 -6.81
CA TYR A 33 3.20 -21.89 -5.37
C TYR A 33 2.87 -23.35 -5.03
N ALA A 34 2.17 -24.06 -5.93
CA ALA A 34 1.79 -25.46 -5.76
C ALA A 34 2.79 -26.44 -6.43
N ALA A 35 3.82 -25.94 -7.10
CA ALA A 35 4.80 -26.79 -7.77
C ALA A 35 5.60 -27.60 -6.76
N VAL A 36 5.90 -28.86 -7.12
CA VAL A 36 6.76 -29.76 -6.35
C VAL A 36 8.15 -29.93 -6.99
N GLU A 37 8.34 -29.36 -8.19
CA GLU A 37 9.61 -29.29 -8.91
C GLU A 37 9.77 -27.92 -9.56
N THR A 38 11.01 -27.51 -9.79
CA THR A 38 11.33 -26.34 -10.61
C THR A 38 11.40 -26.71 -12.09
N GLY A 39 11.49 -25.70 -12.97
CA GLY A 39 12.03 -25.86 -14.31
C GLY A 39 13.50 -26.30 -14.25
N ASN A 40 14.08 -26.51 -15.42
CA ASN A 40 15.47 -26.92 -15.55
C ASN A 40 16.43 -25.77 -15.20
N TYR A 41 17.48 -26.08 -14.45
CA TYR A 41 18.68 -25.28 -14.40
C TYR A 41 19.78 -25.94 -15.25
N GLU A 42 20.75 -25.16 -15.71
CA GLU A 42 21.81 -25.61 -16.60
C GLU A 42 23.18 -25.18 -16.05
N VAL A 43 24.18 -26.04 -16.21
CA VAL A 43 25.57 -25.75 -15.86
C VAL A 43 26.47 -26.13 -17.02
N VAL A 44 27.31 -25.20 -17.44
CA VAL A 44 28.37 -25.38 -18.45
C VAL A 44 29.71 -25.09 -17.77
N SER A 45 30.63 -26.04 -17.80
CA SER A 45 31.90 -25.92 -17.10
C SER A 45 33.05 -26.55 -17.92
N TYR A 46 33.96 -25.72 -18.41
CA TYR A 46 35.11 -26.18 -19.19
C TYR A 46 36.29 -25.22 -19.05
N ARG A 47 37.42 -25.62 -19.61
CA ARG A 47 38.60 -24.76 -19.74
C ARG A 47 39.07 -24.75 -21.18
N THR A 48 39.69 -23.66 -21.60
CA THR A 48 40.21 -23.47 -22.97
C THR A 48 41.71 -23.15 -22.90
N LEU A 49 42.50 -23.82 -23.73
CA LEU A 49 43.90 -23.50 -23.91
C LEU A 49 44.01 -22.37 -24.94
N PRO A 50 44.54 -21.18 -24.55
CA PRO A 50 44.58 -20.02 -25.44
C PRO A 50 45.37 -20.21 -26.71
N GLU A 51 46.42 -21.02 -26.66
CA GLU A 51 47.39 -21.23 -27.75
C GLU A 51 46.80 -21.90 -28.98
N ASN A 52 45.85 -22.81 -28.79
CA ASN A 52 45.28 -23.61 -29.87
C ASN A 52 43.76 -23.73 -29.84
N GLY A 53 43.07 -23.16 -28.83
CA GLY A 53 41.63 -23.23 -28.65
C GLY A 53 41.13 -24.59 -28.18
N GLN A 54 42.02 -25.50 -27.78
CA GLN A 54 41.63 -26.80 -27.22
C GLN A 54 40.76 -26.62 -25.97
N GLN A 55 39.68 -27.39 -25.86
CA GLN A 55 38.77 -27.29 -24.72
C GLN A 55 38.66 -28.64 -24.03
N GLU A 56 38.59 -28.55 -22.69
CA GLU A 56 38.47 -29.73 -21.84
C GLU A 56 37.38 -29.51 -20.78
N PRO A 57 36.60 -30.55 -20.45
CA PRO A 57 35.66 -30.49 -19.35
C PRO A 57 36.34 -30.17 -18.03
N VAL A 58 35.66 -29.39 -17.16
CA VAL A 58 36.06 -29.16 -15.79
C VAL A 58 34.91 -29.56 -14.89
N ALA A 59 35.14 -30.53 -14.02
CA ALA A 59 34.13 -30.95 -13.07
C ALA A 59 33.73 -29.82 -12.14
N TRP A 60 32.48 -29.83 -11.72
CA TRP A 60 31.89 -28.82 -10.85
C TRP A 60 31.02 -29.46 -9.76
N GLU A 61 30.77 -28.73 -8.69
CA GLU A 61 29.91 -29.13 -7.58
C GLU A 61 29.20 -27.93 -6.95
N ILE A 62 28.11 -28.16 -6.23
CA ILE A 62 27.49 -27.17 -5.37
C ILE A 62 28.34 -27.03 -4.11
N ILE A 63 28.69 -25.79 -3.75
CA ILE A 63 29.63 -25.48 -2.65
C ILE A 63 28.97 -24.66 -1.54
N GLY A 64 27.71 -24.26 -1.65
CA GLY A 64 26.97 -23.58 -0.59
C GLY A 64 25.62 -23.03 -1.03
N PHE A 65 24.83 -22.69 -0.04
CA PHE A 65 23.52 -22.08 -0.14
C PHE A 65 23.55 -20.76 0.62
N ASP A 66 22.79 -19.77 0.15
CA ASP A 66 22.52 -18.50 0.82
C ASP A 66 21.00 -18.32 0.81
N ALA A 67 20.37 -18.60 1.94
CA ALA A 67 18.91 -18.50 2.10
C ALA A 67 18.45 -17.19 2.75
N ASN A 68 19.38 -16.48 3.39
CA ASN A 68 19.11 -15.23 4.12
C ASN A 68 19.49 -13.97 3.33
N GLY A 69 20.24 -14.11 2.22
CA GLY A 69 20.63 -13.01 1.31
C GLY A 69 21.83 -12.21 1.77
N ASP A 70 22.64 -12.73 2.71
CA ASP A 70 23.81 -12.02 3.24
C ASP A 70 25.09 -12.18 2.40
N ASN A 71 25.03 -12.96 1.29
CA ASN A 71 26.13 -13.34 0.40
C ASN A 71 27.21 -14.25 1.05
N ILE A 72 26.89 -14.87 2.17
CA ILE A 72 27.67 -15.94 2.77
C ILE A 72 27.02 -17.27 2.35
N PHE A 73 27.81 -18.19 1.80
CA PHE A 73 27.28 -19.44 1.26
C PHE A 73 27.75 -20.60 2.13
N GLY A 74 26.81 -21.24 2.82
CA GLY A 74 27.04 -22.41 3.67
C GLY A 74 26.21 -23.62 3.22
N MET A 75 26.75 -24.83 3.37
CA MET A 75 25.97 -26.06 3.06
C MET A 75 24.80 -26.24 4.05
N GLU A 76 24.94 -25.74 5.26
CA GLU A 76 23.94 -25.70 6.33
C GLU A 76 22.79 -24.75 6.05
N GLU A 77 22.93 -23.78 5.15
CA GLU A 77 21.90 -22.82 4.79
C GLU A 77 20.89 -23.34 3.75
N ARG A 78 20.98 -24.62 3.39
CA ARG A 78 19.97 -25.22 2.53
C ARG A 78 18.60 -25.19 3.21
N PRO A 79 17.61 -24.48 2.66
CA PRO A 79 16.31 -24.34 3.32
C PRO A 79 15.49 -25.64 3.18
N ASP A 80 14.67 -25.94 4.19
CA ASP A 80 13.84 -27.15 4.25
C ASP A 80 12.89 -27.34 3.05
N TRP A 81 12.50 -26.27 2.41
CA TRP A 81 11.61 -26.33 1.26
C TRP A 81 12.31 -26.78 -0.04
N LEU A 82 13.64 -26.66 -0.13
CA LEU A 82 14.46 -27.19 -1.22
C LEU A 82 14.90 -28.61 -0.87
N LYS A 83 14.08 -29.61 -1.20
CA LYS A 83 14.27 -31.00 -0.75
C LYS A 83 15.48 -31.67 -1.36
N SER A 84 15.65 -31.54 -2.68
CA SER A 84 16.79 -32.11 -3.38
C SER A 84 17.04 -31.39 -4.70
N LEU A 85 18.27 -31.51 -5.18
CA LEU A 85 18.66 -31.16 -6.54
C LEU A 85 18.98 -32.46 -7.27
N THR A 86 18.47 -32.64 -8.50
CA THR A 86 18.70 -33.87 -9.27
C THR A 86 20.14 -33.98 -9.77
N LEU A 87 20.89 -32.85 -9.75
CA LEU A 87 22.28 -32.80 -10.16
C LEU A 87 23.03 -31.82 -9.26
N GLU A 88 23.79 -32.31 -8.27
CA GLU A 88 24.56 -31.47 -7.33
C GLU A 88 26.05 -31.37 -7.72
N LYS A 89 26.50 -32.16 -8.68
CA LYS A 89 27.85 -32.16 -9.27
C LYS A 89 27.81 -32.74 -10.69
N GLY A 90 28.76 -32.33 -11.51
CA GLY A 90 28.86 -32.80 -12.87
C GLY A 90 30.30 -32.92 -13.36
N ALA A 91 30.50 -33.62 -14.46
CA ALA A 91 31.77 -33.80 -15.12
C ALA A 91 32.20 -32.54 -15.89
N GLY A 92 31.23 -31.70 -16.24
CA GLY A 92 31.43 -30.51 -17.05
C GLY A 92 31.49 -30.79 -18.55
N GLY A 93 31.66 -29.73 -19.30
CA GLY A 93 31.72 -29.75 -20.78
C GLY A 93 31.16 -28.49 -21.38
N LYS A 94 31.16 -28.39 -22.71
CA LYS A 94 30.52 -27.33 -23.50
C LYS A 94 29.00 -27.49 -23.60
N THR A 95 28.52 -28.74 -23.53
CA THR A 95 27.10 -29.04 -23.50
C THR A 95 26.61 -28.84 -22.05
N ALA A 96 25.52 -28.13 -21.91
CA ALA A 96 24.94 -27.89 -20.60
C ALA A 96 24.49 -29.23 -19.94
N GLU A 97 24.93 -29.41 -18.72
CA GLU A 97 24.39 -30.43 -17.83
C GLU A 97 23.14 -29.85 -17.18
N THR A 98 22.02 -30.60 -17.20
CA THR A 98 20.71 -30.11 -16.82
C THR A 98 20.18 -30.83 -15.59
N GLY A 99 19.70 -30.09 -14.61
CA GLY A 99 19.05 -30.61 -13.41
C GLY A 99 17.75 -29.88 -13.10
N LYS A 100 17.01 -30.44 -12.13
CA LYS A 100 15.82 -29.82 -11.53
C LYS A 100 15.96 -29.81 -10.01
N ALA A 101 15.25 -28.88 -9.36
CA ALA A 101 15.08 -28.93 -7.91
C ALA A 101 13.73 -29.56 -7.55
N VAL A 102 13.73 -30.46 -6.57
CA VAL A 102 12.52 -30.94 -5.90
C VAL A 102 12.25 -30.01 -4.72
N ILE A 103 11.05 -29.46 -4.69
CA ILE A 103 10.64 -28.44 -3.73
C ILE A 103 9.34 -28.82 -3.03
N VAL A 104 9.05 -28.19 -1.90
CA VAL A 104 7.78 -28.35 -1.20
C VAL A 104 6.75 -27.40 -1.81
N GLY A 105 5.73 -27.94 -2.48
CA GLY A 105 4.58 -27.18 -2.93
C GLY A 105 3.52 -27.02 -1.83
N SER A 106 2.61 -26.08 -2.00
CA SER A 106 1.40 -25.96 -1.19
C SER A 106 0.19 -25.95 -2.10
N ALA A 107 -0.69 -26.92 -1.93
CA ALA A 107 -2.00 -26.96 -2.59
C ALA A 107 -3.11 -26.36 -1.71
N ALA A 108 -2.86 -26.18 -0.41
CA ALA A 108 -3.82 -25.61 0.53
C ALA A 108 -3.66 -24.10 0.62
N LEU A 109 -4.76 -23.38 0.45
CA LEU A 109 -4.85 -21.97 0.78
C LEU A 109 -5.31 -21.81 2.23
N VAL A 110 -4.79 -20.80 2.91
CA VAL A 110 -5.14 -20.46 4.29
C VAL A 110 -5.98 -19.19 4.25
N ASP A 111 -7.07 -19.16 5.01
CA ASP A 111 -7.84 -17.94 5.23
C ASP A 111 -7.04 -16.96 6.11
N LEU A 112 -6.60 -15.86 5.49
CA LEU A 112 -5.82 -14.82 6.14
C LEU A 112 -6.70 -13.78 6.86
N ASN A 113 -8.04 -13.78 6.67
CA ASN A 113 -8.94 -12.91 7.42
C ASN A 113 -8.94 -13.26 8.91
N ASP A 114 -8.94 -14.56 9.22
CA ASP A 114 -8.88 -15.01 10.61
C ASP A 114 -7.57 -14.59 11.28
N PHE A 115 -6.45 -14.63 10.58
CA PHE A 115 -5.17 -14.11 11.10
C PHE A 115 -5.26 -12.63 11.41
N ARG A 116 -5.82 -11.81 10.53
CA ARG A 116 -5.98 -10.36 10.73
C ARG A 116 -6.87 -10.06 11.92
N ASN A 117 -8.03 -10.71 12.02
CA ASN A 117 -8.97 -10.52 13.11
C ASN A 117 -8.40 -11.01 14.44
N ASN A 118 -7.70 -12.14 14.46
CA ASN A 118 -7.05 -12.65 15.66
C ASN A 118 -5.88 -11.76 16.10
N LYS A 119 -5.12 -11.19 15.18
CA LYS A 119 -4.09 -10.19 15.50
C LYS A 119 -4.71 -9.01 16.23
N LEU A 120 -5.78 -8.40 15.70
CA LEU A 120 -6.48 -7.29 16.36
C LEU A 120 -6.97 -7.64 17.76
N LYS A 121 -7.53 -8.83 17.97
CA LYS A 121 -8.03 -9.29 19.28
C LYS A 121 -6.93 -9.56 20.28
N SER A 122 -5.78 -10.02 19.82
CA SER A 122 -4.65 -10.41 20.68
C SER A 122 -3.72 -9.25 21.05
N GLU A 123 -3.85 -8.10 20.37
CA GLU A 123 -3.07 -6.92 20.73
C GLU A 123 -3.40 -6.44 22.15
N PRO A 124 -2.40 -6.03 22.92
CA PRO A 124 -2.64 -5.48 24.26
C PRO A 124 -3.59 -4.29 24.22
N PRO A 125 -4.59 -4.25 25.12
CA PRO A 125 -5.53 -3.12 25.17
C PRO A 125 -4.81 -1.79 25.39
N ARG A 126 -5.22 -0.75 24.65
CA ARG A 126 -4.69 0.60 24.74
C ARG A 126 -5.59 1.51 25.58
N GLY A 127 -4.98 2.33 26.42
CA GLY A 127 -5.70 3.21 27.33
C GLY A 127 -6.49 2.46 28.43
N GLN A 128 -6.93 3.20 29.44
CA GLN A 128 -7.70 2.69 30.58
C GLN A 128 -8.58 3.78 31.16
N ALA A 129 -9.46 3.41 32.09
CA ALA A 129 -10.29 4.38 32.83
C ALA A 129 -9.41 5.46 33.49
N GLY A 130 -9.74 6.73 33.24
CA GLY A 130 -8.97 7.89 33.69
C GLY A 130 -7.75 8.27 32.81
N ALA A 131 -7.31 7.39 31.91
CA ALA A 131 -6.20 7.65 30.97
C ALA A 131 -6.50 7.03 29.59
N PRO A 132 -7.51 7.54 28.86
CA PRO A 132 -7.82 7.03 27.52
C PRO A 132 -6.66 7.30 26.54
N TYR A 133 -6.46 6.36 25.63
CA TYR A 133 -5.42 6.44 24.61
C TYR A 133 -5.76 7.52 23.58
N ASP A 134 -4.90 8.51 23.43
CA ASP A 134 -5.10 9.64 22.54
C ASP A 134 -4.62 9.31 21.11
N LEU A 135 -5.55 9.11 20.20
CA LEU A 135 -5.27 8.77 18.79
C LEU A 135 -4.48 9.84 18.03
N ALA A 136 -4.56 11.09 18.46
CA ALA A 136 -3.83 12.19 17.82
C ALA A 136 -2.40 12.38 18.36
N LYS A 137 -2.02 11.63 19.41
CA LYS A 137 -0.69 11.67 20.04
C LYS A 137 0.11 10.38 19.90
N HIS A 138 -0.39 9.44 19.12
CA HIS A 138 0.31 8.17 18.89
C HIS A 138 0.22 7.79 17.42
N ASP A 139 1.28 7.17 16.92
CA ASP A 139 1.25 6.52 15.62
C ASP A 139 0.45 5.21 15.68
N ILE A 140 0.24 4.57 14.54
CA ILE A 140 -0.51 3.31 14.45
C ILE A 140 0.14 2.17 15.25
N LYS A 141 1.47 2.21 15.48
CA LYS A 141 2.24 1.21 16.24
C LYS A 141 2.22 1.48 17.74
N GLY A 142 1.69 2.64 18.16
CA GLY A 142 1.57 3.02 19.55
C GLY A 142 2.72 3.88 20.08
N HIS A 143 3.63 4.33 19.24
CA HIS A 143 4.68 5.25 19.67
C HIS A 143 4.09 6.65 19.89
N GLU A 144 4.50 7.30 20.99
CA GLU A 144 4.13 8.69 21.24
C GLU A 144 4.68 9.60 20.14
N MET A 145 3.87 10.56 19.73
CA MET A 145 4.22 11.61 18.79
C MET A 145 3.65 12.96 19.22
N SER A 146 4.08 14.04 18.60
CA SER A 146 3.42 15.34 18.73
C SER A 146 1.95 15.22 18.32
N LEU A 147 1.12 16.10 18.89
CA LEU A 147 -0.31 16.12 18.57
C LEU A 147 -0.54 16.44 17.08
N ASN A 148 -1.07 15.48 16.35
CA ASN A 148 -1.44 15.59 14.93
C ASN A 148 -2.87 15.11 14.73
N THR A 149 -3.72 15.97 14.16
CA THR A 149 -5.14 15.64 13.93
C THR A 149 -5.41 15.28 12.48
N ALA A 150 -6.46 14.48 12.26
CA ALA A 150 -6.82 13.97 10.94
C ALA A 150 -8.33 13.66 10.85
N ASN A 151 -8.82 13.27 9.68
CA ASN A 151 -10.18 12.78 9.49
C ASN A 151 -10.29 11.24 9.54
N CYS A 152 -9.17 10.55 9.54
CA CYS A 152 -9.11 9.08 9.67
C CYS A 152 -8.13 8.71 10.78
N TYR A 153 -8.55 7.80 11.64
CA TYR A 153 -7.73 7.18 12.67
C TYR A 153 -7.79 5.66 12.54
N VAL A 154 -6.63 5.00 12.61
CA VAL A 154 -6.56 3.54 12.57
C VAL A 154 -6.59 2.97 13.97
N ILE A 155 -7.47 1.99 14.19
CA ILE A 155 -7.64 1.27 15.45
C ILE A 155 -7.06 -0.14 15.25
N SER A 156 -5.91 -0.41 15.83
CA SER A 156 -5.19 -1.68 15.68
C SER A 156 -5.20 -2.57 16.93
N ALA A 157 -5.89 -2.15 18.00
CA ALA A 157 -5.99 -2.89 19.25
C ALA A 157 -7.32 -2.61 19.97
N PRO A 158 -7.78 -3.46 20.90
CA PRO A 158 -8.86 -3.10 21.82
C PRO A 158 -8.44 -1.95 22.76
N GLY A 159 -9.39 -1.32 23.44
CA GLY A 159 -9.04 -0.32 24.45
C GLY A 159 -10.07 0.77 24.69
N LEU A 160 -9.65 1.75 25.49
CA LEU A 160 -10.37 2.99 25.72
C LEU A 160 -9.65 4.12 25.02
N TYR A 161 -10.31 4.73 24.06
CA TYR A 161 -9.73 5.70 23.15
C TYR A 161 -10.32 7.09 23.33
N LYS A 162 -9.55 8.09 22.93
CA LYS A 162 -10.03 9.45 22.71
C LYS A 162 -9.45 10.06 21.43
N LEU A 163 -10.21 10.97 20.84
CA LEU A 163 -9.74 11.86 19.78
C LEU A 163 -10.15 13.30 20.09
N PRO A 164 -9.28 14.30 19.85
CA PRO A 164 -9.58 15.70 20.10
C PRO A 164 -10.66 16.21 19.13
N LEU A 165 -11.54 17.11 19.60
CA LEU A 165 -12.58 17.71 18.77
C LEU A 165 -12.01 18.87 17.95
N VAL A 166 -11.25 18.51 16.91
CA VAL A 166 -10.50 19.39 16.02
C VAL A 166 -10.87 19.09 14.58
N TYR A 167 -10.94 20.12 13.74
CA TYR A 167 -11.22 19.98 12.31
C TYR A 167 -10.03 19.32 11.58
N GLY A 168 -10.22 18.16 10.99
CA GLY A 168 -9.23 17.46 10.16
C GLY A 168 -7.80 17.56 10.69
N ASN A 169 -6.87 18.03 9.86
CA ASN A 169 -5.47 18.29 10.22
C ASN A 169 -5.19 19.74 10.64
N ALA A 170 -6.15 20.38 11.31
CA ALA A 170 -5.99 21.77 11.78
C ALA A 170 -4.97 21.92 12.93
N LEU A 171 -4.51 20.82 13.53
CA LEU A 171 -3.34 20.77 14.41
C LEU A 171 -2.27 19.86 13.80
N THR A 172 -1.03 20.36 13.71
CA THR A 172 0.14 19.63 13.23
C THR A 172 1.32 19.92 14.15
N ASP A 173 2.03 18.88 14.60
CA ASP A 173 3.14 18.98 15.55
C ASP A 173 2.83 19.79 16.82
N GLY A 174 1.62 19.62 17.34
CA GLY A 174 1.13 20.31 18.54
C GLY A 174 0.80 21.79 18.33
N LYS A 175 0.79 22.28 17.10
CA LYS A 175 0.54 23.68 16.75
C LYS A 175 -0.67 23.82 15.84
N GLU A 176 -1.30 24.98 15.89
CA GLU A 176 -2.34 25.34 14.93
C GLU A 176 -1.77 25.37 13.51
N ASN A 177 -2.52 24.78 12.57
CA ASN A 177 -2.19 24.72 11.15
C ASN A 177 -3.22 25.50 10.31
N PRO A 178 -3.19 26.84 10.31
CA PRO A 178 -4.16 27.64 9.56
C PRO A 178 -4.17 27.34 8.06
N LYS A 179 -3.04 26.93 7.49
CA LYS A 179 -2.93 26.56 6.07
C LYS A 179 -3.84 25.39 5.67
N SER A 180 -4.33 24.61 6.63
CA SER A 180 -5.26 23.52 6.36
C SER A 180 -6.70 24.00 6.16
N TYR A 181 -7.07 25.18 6.64
CA TYR A 181 -8.43 25.72 6.53
C TYR A 181 -8.51 27.15 5.97
N THR A 182 -7.38 27.71 5.56
CA THR A 182 -7.29 28.93 4.77
C THR A 182 -6.36 28.74 3.59
N SER A 183 -6.60 29.45 2.48
CA SER A 183 -5.75 29.45 1.29
C SER A 183 -5.29 30.85 0.97
N SER A 184 -4.04 30.97 0.56
CA SER A 184 -3.48 32.19 -0.04
C SER A 184 -3.59 32.20 -1.57
N ALA A 185 -4.03 31.10 -2.17
CA ALA A 185 -4.22 31.00 -3.61
C ALA A 185 -5.34 31.92 -4.11
N GLU A 186 -5.18 32.45 -5.31
CA GLU A 186 -6.14 33.33 -5.96
C GLU A 186 -6.73 32.67 -7.22
N GLY A 187 -7.99 32.90 -7.48
CA GLY A 187 -8.68 32.37 -8.66
C GLY A 187 -10.19 32.27 -8.51
N ASN A 188 -10.89 32.09 -9.62
CA ASN A 188 -12.37 32.02 -9.65
C ASN A 188 -12.94 30.78 -8.93
N TYR A 189 -12.15 29.72 -8.81
CA TYR A 189 -12.55 28.42 -8.26
C TYR A 189 -11.66 28.04 -7.07
N ILE A 190 -11.38 29.00 -6.18
CA ILE A 190 -10.59 28.80 -4.99
C ILE A 190 -11.45 29.06 -3.76
N LEU A 191 -11.42 28.11 -2.83
CA LEU A 191 -12.00 28.27 -1.52
C LEU A 191 -10.95 28.94 -0.61
N THR A 192 -11.08 30.24 -0.40
CA THR A 192 -10.14 31.01 0.43
C THR A 192 -10.25 30.64 1.91
N ASN A 193 -11.47 30.40 2.40
CA ASN A 193 -11.73 29.94 3.76
C ASN A 193 -12.55 28.64 3.68
N PHE A 194 -12.04 27.61 4.33
CA PHE A 194 -12.78 26.36 4.48
C PHE A 194 -13.90 26.54 5.49
N VAL A 195 -15.02 25.85 5.29
CA VAL A 195 -16.24 26.10 6.05
C VAL A 195 -16.59 24.92 6.97
N ASP A 196 -17.36 25.23 8.01
CA ASP A 196 -17.94 24.26 8.94
C ASP A 196 -19.30 23.71 8.46
N HIS A 197 -19.97 22.96 9.31
CA HIS A 197 -21.29 22.35 9.07
C HIS A 197 -22.41 23.37 8.76
N ALA A 198 -22.26 24.62 9.20
CA ALA A 198 -23.21 25.70 8.93
C ALA A 198 -22.82 26.58 7.73
N GLY A 199 -21.74 26.21 7.02
CA GLY A 199 -21.20 26.98 5.90
C GLY A 199 -20.47 28.25 6.32
N GLN A 200 -20.12 28.37 7.60
CA GLN A 200 -19.33 29.48 8.11
C GLN A 200 -17.83 29.18 8.03
N PRO A 201 -16.97 30.17 7.75
CA PRO A 201 -15.54 29.99 7.76
C PRO A 201 -15.05 29.39 9.09
N ILE A 202 -14.16 28.43 9.03
CA ILE A 202 -13.48 27.87 10.22
C ILE A 202 -12.52 28.93 10.73
N THR A 203 -12.75 29.42 11.96
CA THR A 203 -11.98 30.49 12.60
C THR A 203 -11.04 30.01 13.70
N SER A 204 -11.19 28.75 14.11
CA SER A 204 -10.36 28.07 15.10
C SER A 204 -10.17 26.60 14.70
N PRO A 205 -9.01 25.96 14.96
CA PRO A 205 -8.85 24.52 14.77
C PRO A 205 -9.79 23.70 15.65
N TYR A 206 -10.18 24.24 16.81
CA TYR A 206 -11.05 23.58 17.79
C TYR A 206 -12.53 23.81 17.44
N ILE A 207 -13.30 22.73 17.26
CA ILE A 207 -14.72 22.80 16.89
C ILE A 207 -15.50 23.68 17.87
N ALA A 208 -15.30 23.46 19.18
CA ALA A 208 -15.99 24.19 20.24
C ALA A 208 -15.66 25.69 20.32
N LEU A 209 -14.56 26.12 19.72
CA LEU A 209 -14.11 27.52 19.75
C LEU A 209 -14.30 28.26 18.42
N SER A 210 -14.61 27.53 17.36
CA SER A 210 -14.87 28.12 16.05
C SER A 210 -16.16 28.96 16.10
N ASN A 211 -16.19 30.05 15.33
CA ASN A 211 -17.35 30.94 15.25
C ASN A 211 -17.83 31.46 16.62
N GLU A 212 -16.89 31.96 17.40
CA GLU A 212 -17.14 32.54 18.74
C GLU A 212 -17.81 31.55 19.72
N GLY A 213 -17.55 30.25 19.53
CA GLY A 213 -18.10 29.19 20.37
C GLY A 213 -19.53 28.76 20.01
N ALA A 214 -20.03 29.12 18.83
CA ALA A 214 -21.36 28.70 18.37
C ALA A 214 -21.46 27.18 18.11
N ASN A 215 -20.33 26.51 17.89
CA ASN A 215 -20.24 25.09 17.50
C ASN A 215 -19.94 24.17 18.71
N VAL A 216 -20.56 24.39 19.86
CA VAL A 216 -20.29 23.59 21.07
C VAL A 216 -20.83 22.17 20.89
N PRO A 217 -19.96 21.14 20.93
CA PRO A 217 -20.39 19.74 20.89
C PRO A 217 -21.16 19.34 22.17
N LYS A 218 -22.29 18.63 22.01
CA LYS A 218 -23.15 18.18 23.10
C LYS A 218 -23.48 16.68 23.04
N GLY A 219 -23.43 16.08 21.86
CA GLY A 219 -23.71 14.66 21.64
C GLY A 219 -22.73 14.02 20.68
N ALA A 220 -22.74 12.70 20.66
CA ALA A 220 -21.97 11.91 19.70
C ALA A 220 -22.81 10.73 19.20
N LYS A 221 -22.54 10.28 17.98
CA LYS A 221 -23.24 9.14 17.38
C LYS A 221 -22.34 8.36 16.41
N ILE A 222 -22.68 7.09 16.19
CA ILE A 222 -22.23 6.34 15.03
C ILE A 222 -23.06 6.81 13.85
N VAL A 223 -22.41 7.26 12.79
CA VAL A 223 -23.05 7.65 11.52
C VAL A 223 -23.41 6.38 10.75
N TRP A 224 -22.40 5.53 10.53
CA TRP A 224 -22.55 4.18 10.02
C TRP A 224 -21.36 3.31 10.45
N ALA A 225 -21.56 2.01 10.55
CA ALA A 225 -20.49 1.03 10.68
C ALA A 225 -20.81 -0.20 9.83
N ASP A 226 -19.79 -0.82 9.23
CA ASP A 226 -19.91 -2.02 8.41
C ASP A 226 -19.80 -3.32 9.23
N GLU A 227 -19.51 -3.20 10.52
CA GLU A 227 -19.50 -4.29 11.52
C GLU A 227 -20.18 -3.85 12.81
N ARG A 228 -20.81 -4.79 13.51
CA ARG A 228 -21.50 -4.52 14.77
C ARG A 228 -20.52 -4.39 15.93
N ASN A 229 -20.84 -3.48 16.84
CA ASN A 229 -20.16 -3.31 18.12
C ASN A 229 -18.65 -2.99 17.99
N LEU A 230 -18.20 -2.38 16.89
CA LEU A 230 -16.82 -1.91 16.77
C LEU A 230 -16.52 -0.79 17.76
N VAL A 231 -17.50 0.10 17.98
CA VAL A 231 -17.39 1.28 18.84
C VAL A 231 -18.53 1.27 19.84
N LYS A 232 -18.22 1.53 21.13
CA LYS A 232 -19.20 1.66 22.21
C LYS A 232 -18.88 2.88 23.08
N ASP A 233 -19.83 3.26 23.91
CA ASP A 233 -19.68 4.25 24.97
C ASP A 233 -19.16 5.60 24.46
N LEU A 234 -19.71 6.07 23.32
CA LEU A 234 -19.38 7.38 22.77
C LEU A 234 -19.76 8.49 23.75
N LEU A 235 -18.78 9.25 24.21
CA LEU A 235 -18.96 10.28 25.23
C LEU A 235 -18.07 11.49 24.95
N ILE A 236 -18.64 12.69 24.99
CA ILE A 236 -17.87 13.94 24.95
C ILE A 236 -17.37 14.25 26.36
N GLN A 237 -16.09 14.54 26.46
CA GLN A 237 -15.39 14.93 27.68
C GLN A 237 -14.62 16.24 27.45
N GLY A 238 -14.40 16.98 28.53
CA GLY A 238 -13.69 18.27 28.48
C GLY A 238 -14.50 19.38 27.82
N GLU A 239 -13.92 20.56 27.74
CA GLU A 239 -14.54 21.76 27.18
C GLU A 239 -13.51 22.56 26.37
N GLY A 240 -13.99 23.40 25.44
CA GLY A 240 -13.17 24.29 24.63
C GLY A 240 -12.10 23.53 23.84
N LYS A 241 -10.84 23.92 24.01
CA LYS A 241 -9.70 23.28 23.32
C LYS A 241 -9.36 21.88 23.84
N ASP A 242 -9.79 21.58 25.08
CA ASP A 242 -9.52 20.30 25.73
C ASP A 242 -10.68 19.31 25.54
N ALA A 243 -11.70 19.66 24.76
CA ALA A 243 -12.81 18.77 24.41
C ALA A 243 -12.35 17.62 23.53
N TYR A 244 -12.80 16.39 23.87
CA TYR A 244 -12.50 15.18 23.11
C TYR A 244 -13.69 14.22 23.08
N LEU A 245 -13.74 13.39 22.06
CA LEU A 245 -14.64 12.25 21.98
C LEU A 245 -13.92 11.04 22.56
N GLN A 246 -14.51 10.40 23.59
CA GLN A 246 -14.07 9.14 24.15
C GLN A 246 -14.96 8.01 23.65
N PHE A 247 -14.39 6.83 23.45
CA PHE A 247 -15.11 5.61 23.11
C PHE A 247 -14.33 4.36 23.50
N SER A 248 -15.03 3.22 23.61
CA SER A 248 -14.44 1.92 23.92
C SER A 248 -14.47 0.98 22.73
N VAL A 249 -13.48 0.08 22.67
CA VAL A 249 -13.34 -1.01 21.70
C VAL A 249 -13.08 -2.30 22.48
N ALA A 250 -14.06 -3.19 22.49
CA ALA A 250 -13.99 -4.44 23.26
C ALA A 250 -13.13 -5.50 22.55
N SER A 251 -12.31 -6.24 23.30
CA SER A 251 -11.41 -7.28 22.78
C SER A 251 -12.13 -8.39 22.00
N GLU A 252 -13.32 -8.80 22.46
CA GLU A 252 -14.12 -9.85 21.81
C GLU A 252 -14.81 -9.37 20.54
N GLN A 253 -14.98 -8.06 20.38
CA GLN A 253 -15.72 -7.46 19.28
C GLN A 253 -14.84 -6.90 18.17
N ILE A 254 -13.60 -6.52 18.49
CA ILE A 254 -12.68 -5.94 17.51
C ILE A 254 -12.42 -6.91 16.35
N ARG A 255 -12.56 -6.41 15.15
CA ARG A 255 -12.24 -7.05 13.87
C ARG A 255 -12.01 -5.99 12.82
N GLN A 256 -11.46 -6.37 11.67
CA GLN A 256 -11.31 -5.43 10.57
C GLN A 256 -12.68 -4.90 10.13
N GLY A 257 -12.75 -3.60 9.87
CA GLY A 257 -13.98 -2.91 9.52
C GLY A 257 -13.85 -1.40 9.65
N ASN A 258 -14.97 -0.73 9.50
CA ASN A 258 -15.06 0.73 9.48
C ASN A 258 -16.23 1.22 10.32
N ALA A 259 -16.02 2.31 11.04
CA ALA A 259 -17.08 3.07 11.67
C ALA A 259 -16.84 4.57 11.44
N VAL A 260 -17.85 5.29 10.98
CA VAL A 260 -17.84 6.75 10.99
C VAL A 260 -18.56 7.23 12.23
N VAL A 261 -17.85 8.01 13.04
CA VAL A 261 -18.38 8.63 14.26
C VAL A 261 -18.49 10.13 14.07
N ALA A 262 -19.48 10.74 14.69
CA ALA A 262 -19.71 12.19 14.59
C ALA A 262 -20.03 12.79 15.96
N VAL A 263 -19.70 14.07 16.12
CA VAL A 263 -20.18 14.90 17.22
C VAL A 263 -21.29 15.81 16.75
N THR A 264 -22.24 16.08 17.65
CA THR A 264 -23.44 16.88 17.34
C THR A 264 -23.57 18.05 18.32
N ASN A 265 -24.26 19.09 17.89
CA ASN A 265 -24.72 20.15 18.80
C ASN A 265 -25.94 19.72 19.61
N GLU A 266 -26.49 20.64 20.42
CA GLU A 266 -27.68 20.39 21.26
C GLU A 266 -28.93 20.02 20.43
N LYS A 267 -29.00 20.45 19.17
CA LYS A 267 -30.11 20.12 18.26
C LYS A 267 -29.95 18.77 17.55
N GLY A 268 -28.82 18.08 17.75
CA GLY A 268 -28.49 16.84 17.09
C GLY A 268 -27.90 17.01 15.68
N GLU A 269 -27.62 18.24 15.25
CA GLU A 269 -26.93 18.51 13.97
C GLU A 269 -25.48 18.11 14.05
N VAL A 270 -24.96 17.41 13.03
CA VAL A 270 -23.54 16.99 13.01
C VAL A 270 -22.64 18.20 12.79
N LEU A 271 -21.69 18.36 13.68
CA LEU A 271 -20.65 19.40 13.60
C LEU A 271 -19.44 18.92 12.80
N TRP A 272 -19.02 17.68 13.00
CA TRP A 272 -17.91 17.03 12.30
C TRP A 272 -17.96 15.53 12.49
N SER A 273 -17.27 14.78 11.60
CA SER A 273 -17.21 13.31 11.62
C SER A 273 -15.81 12.82 11.26
N TRP A 274 -15.48 11.62 11.73
CA TRP A 274 -14.20 10.94 11.51
C TRP A 274 -14.43 9.49 11.12
N LEU A 275 -13.54 8.96 10.27
CA LEU A 275 -13.44 7.54 10.01
C LEU A 275 -12.56 6.88 11.09
N LEU A 276 -13.08 5.88 11.74
CA LEU A 276 -12.32 4.92 12.54
C LEU A 276 -12.14 3.65 11.70
N TRP A 277 -10.90 3.40 11.30
CA TRP A 277 -10.55 2.25 10.45
C TRP A 277 -9.92 1.16 11.31
N PHE A 278 -10.61 0.04 11.49
CA PHE A 278 -10.16 -1.10 12.27
C PHE A 278 -9.32 -2.02 11.39
N ALA A 279 -8.02 -1.97 11.58
CA ALA A 279 -7.06 -2.69 10.75
C ALA A 279 -5.75 -2.95 11.53
N PRO A 280 -4.94 -3.97 11.14
CA PRO A 280 -3.62 -4.18 11.72
C PRO A 280 -2.70 -2.97 11.58
N ASP A 281 -1.64 -2.94 12.38
CA ASP A 281 -0.71 -1.81 12.50
C ASP A 281 0.28 -1.64 11.33
N ASP A 282 0.18 -2.48 10.31
CA ASP A 282 1.00 -2.45 9.09
C ASP A 282 0.32 -1.78 7.88
N VAL A 283 -0.97 -1.44 7.98
CA VAL A 283 -1.73 -0.87 6.82
C VAL A 283 -1.24 0.50 6.35
N LEU A 284 -0.51 1.23 7.18
CA LEU A 284 0.15 2.50 6.85
C LEU A 284 1.66 2.35 6.58
N GLU A 285 2.21 1.13 6.53
CA GLU A 285 3.54 0.92 5.99
C GLU A 285 3.59 1.37 4.54
N THR A 286 4.75 1.87 4.09
CA THR A 286 4.81 2.50 2.79
C THR A 286 5.69 1.75 1.81
N THR A 287 5.28 1.77 0.55
CA THR A 287 6.06 1.28 -0.57
C THR A 287 6.36 2.45 -1.51
N ALA A 288 7.65 2.67 -1.77
CA ALA A 288 8.10 3.71 -2.68
C ALA A 288 7.83 3.31 -4.14
N VAL A 289 7.26 4.23 -4.90
CA VAL A 289 7.00 4.10 -6.34
C VAL A 289 7.47 5.37 -7.03
N THR A 290 8.44 5.24 -7.91
CA THR A 290 8.95 6.35 -8.73
C THR A 290 8.12 6.46 -10.00
N ASN A 291 7.51 7.63 -10.22
CA ASN A 291 6.68 7.88 -11.40
C ASN A 291 7.49 8.23 -12.65
N HIS A 292 6.83 8.40 -13.80
CA HIS A 292 7.50 8.74 -15.07
C HIS A 292 8.14 10.15 -15.11
N LYS A 293 7.93 10.97 -14.10
CA LYS A 293 8.59 12.27 -13.91
C LYS A 293 9.76 12.20 -12.90
N ASN A 294 10.14 11.00 -12.46
CA ASN A 294 11.15 10.73 -11.42
C ASN A 294 10.78 11.31 -10.04
N VAL A 295 9.49 11.45 -9.75
CA VAL A 295 9.00 11.81 -8.42
C VAL A 295 8.63 10.54 -7.67
N VAL A 296 9.09 10.43 -6.42
CA VAL A 296 8.83 9.28 -5.56
C VAL A 296 7.57 9.51 -4.74
N TYR A 297 6.66 8.56 -4.78
CA TYR A 297 5.47 8.51 -3.93
C TYR A 297 5.53 7.30 -3.01
N ASN A 298 5.41 7.52 -1.71
CA ASN A 298 5.40 6.47 -0.69
C ASN A 298 3.95 6.08 -0.38
N PHE A 299 3.38 5.17 -1.18
CA PHE A 299 1.99 4.73 -1.00
C PHE A 299 1.84 3.89 0.27
N ALA A 300 0.80 4.17 1.07
CA ALA A 300 0.40 3.31 2.17
C ALA A 300 0.12 1.87 1.69
N ALA A 301 0.25 0.88 2.55
CA ALA A 301 0.05 -0.53 2.18
C ALA A 301 -1.40 -0.85 1.77
N GLU A 302 -2.39 -0.12 2.28
CA GLU A 302 -3.80 -0.32 1.94
C GLU A 302 -4.52 1.01 1.65
N ALA A 303 -5.64 0.96 0.93
CA ALA A 303 -6.56 2.08 0.75
C ALA A 303 -7.27 2.40 2.08
N LEU A 304 -7.71 3.63 2.26
CA LEU A 304 -8.44 4.04 3.46
C LEU A 304 -9.68 3.17 3.66
N GLY A 305 -9.82 2.63 4.86
CA GLY A 305 -10.95 1.78 5.20
C GLY A 305 -11.00 0.44 4.48
N TRP A 306 -9.89 -0.05 3.94
CA TRP A 306 -9.85 -1.36 3.32
C TRP A 306 -10.18 -2.47 4.32
N LYS A 307 -11.12 -3.35 3.95
CA LYS A 307 -11.55 -4.53 4.68
C LYS A 307 -11.60 -5.71 3.73
N TYR A 308 -10.86 -6.77 4.02
CA TYR A 308 -10.93 -7.98 3.23
C TYR A 308 -12.24 -8.74 3.50
N THR A 309 -12.94 -9.12 2.44
CA THR A 309 -14.07 -10.06 2.48
C THR A 309 -13.63 -11.47 2.13
N ARG A 310 -12.62 -11.61 1.28
CA ARG A 310 -11.92 -12.84 0.97
C ARG A 310 -10.42 -12.56 0.93
N TYR A 311 -9.67 -13.25 1.77
CA TYR A 311 -8.21 -13.12 1.79
C TYR A 311 -7.59 -14.50 2.00
N GLU A 312 -7.03 -15.04 0.92
CA GLU A 312 -6.48 -16.38 0.91
C GLU A 312 -5.03 -16.34 0.43
N GLY A 313 -4.20 -17.22 0.95
CA GLY A 313 -2.82 -17.34 0.53
C GLY A 313 -2.16 -18.63 0.94
N THR A 314 -0.95 -18.83 0.43
CA THR A 314 -0.09 -19.91 0.90
C THR A 314 0.49 -19.55 2.28
N PRO A 315 0.89 -20.54 3.09
CA PRO A 315 1.49 -20.28 4.40
C PRO A 315 2.87 -19.62 4.31
N TYR A 316 3.38 -19.37 3.12
CA TYR A 316 4.63 -18.65 2.87
C TYR A 316 4.43 -17.58 1.78
N ALA A 317 5.19 -16.49 1.86
CA ALA A 317 5.34 -15.53 0.77
C ALA A 317 6.25 -16.13 -0.33
N ARG A 318 6.59 -15.37 -1.39
CA ARG A 318 7.65 -15.77 -2.31
C ARG A 318 8.92 -16.09 -1.52
N ARG A 319 9.52 -17.24 -1.80
CA ARG A 319 10.75 -17.69 -1.17
C ARG A 319 11.82 -17.97 -2.22
N GLU A 320 13.07 -17.79 -1.84
CA GLU A 320 14.21 -17.86 -2.74
C GLU A 320 15.43 -18.38 -1.98
N VAL A 321 16.32 -19.07 -2.69
CA VAL A 321 17.63 -19.47 -2.22
C VAL A 321 18.64 -19.31 -3.35
N ARG A 322 19.78 -18.78 -3.04
CA ARG A 322 20.92 -18.68 -3.93
C ARG A 322 21.85 -19.86 -3.69
N VAL A 323 22.34 -20.48 -4.76
CA VAL A 323 23.14 -21.71 -4.70
C VAL A 323 24.45 -21.48 -5.45
N MET A 324 25.56 -21.57 -4.76
CA MET A 324 26.87 -21.37 -5.35
C MET A 324 27.38 -22.66 -5.97
N VAL A 325 27.69 -22.61 -7.24
CA VAL A 325 28.36 -23.66 -8.02
C VAL A 325 29.83 -23.29 -8.15
N GLY A 326 30.72 -24.25 -7.91
CA GLY A 326 32.16 -24.05 -8.05
C GLY A 326 32.81 -25.14 -8.88
N GLN A 327 33.81 -24.78 -9.70
CA GLN A 327 34.68 -25.76 -10.36
C GLN A 327 35.56 -26.48 -9.36
N THR A 328 35.83 -27.78 -9.56
CA THR A 328 36.66 -28.58 -8.64
C THR A 328 38.13 -28.55 -8.99
N ALA A 329 38.53 -28.06 -10.18
CA ALA A 329 39.89 -27.96 -10.65
C ALA A 329 40.31 -26.49 -10.90
N GLY A 330 41.61 -26.20 -10.91
CA GLY A 330 42.12 -24.86 -11.15
C GLY A 330 42.49 -24.11 -9.87
N LYS A 331 43.55 -24.49 -9.20
CA LYS A 331 44.07 -23.78 -8.01
C LYS A 331 44.31 -22.30 -8.33
N GLY A 332 43.57 -21.41 -7.69
CA GLY A 332 43.65 -19.95 -7.87
C GLY A 332 42.85 -19.38 -9.04
N GLU A 333 42.40 -20.18 -9.98
CA GLU A 333 41.64 -19.77 -11.18
C GLU A 333 40.24 -20.39 -11.22
N ARG A 334 39.88 -21.10 -10.17
CA ARG A 334 38.56 -21.77 -10.02
C ARG A 334 37.42 -20.78 -10.07
N GLN A 335 36.55 -20.97 -11.06
CA GLN A 335 35.38 -20.12 -11.21
C GLN A 335 34.25 -20.54 -10.28
N THR A 336 33.47 -19.56 -9.84
CA THR A 336 32.19 -19.76 -9.15
C THR A 336 31.06 -19.03 -9.88
N ALA A 337 29.84 -19.55 -9.80
CA ALA A 337 28.64 -18.94 -10.35
C ALA A 337 27.46 -19.23 -9.42
N VAL A 338 26.42 -18.41 -9.51
CA VAL A 338 25.27 -18.52 -8.61
C VAL A 338 23.99 -18.84 -9.39
N LEU A 339 23.38 -19.98 -9.05
CA LEU A 339 22.00 -20.33 -9.41
C LEU A 339 21.04 -19.72 -8.38
N THR A 340 19.86 -19.32 -8.86
CA THR A 340 18.78 -18.88 -7.98
C THR A 340 17.58 -19.79 -8.17
N PHE A 341 17.09 -20.39 -7.10
CA PHE A 341 15.85 -21.15 -7.06
C PHE A 341 14.80 -20.33 -6.30
N ALA A 342 13.66 -20.10 -6.93
CA ALA A 342 12.58 -19.34 -6.33
C ALA A 342 11.23 -20.05 -6.50
N GLN A 343 10.36 -19.88 -5.52
CA GLN A 343 8.97 -20.35 -5.58
C GLN A 343 8.02 -19.22 -5.21
N ALA A 344 7.01 -18.99 -6.04
CA ALA A 344 6.00 -17.99 -5.82
C ALA A 344 5.14 -18.35 -4.61
N GLY A 345 4.86 -17.36 -3.75
CA GLY A 345 3.69 -17.39 -2.89
C GLY A 345 2.44 -17.07 -3.72
N PHE A 346 1.28 -17.29 -3.12
CA PHE A 346 0.01 -16.90 -3.71
C PHE A 346 -0.79 -16.11 -2.68
N ARG A 347 -1.34 -14.99 -3.09
CA ARG A 347 -2.32 -14.21 -2.31
C ARG A 347 -3.39 -13.70 -3.24
N GLN A 348 -4.64 -13.91 -2.85
CA GLN A 348 -5.80 -13.31 -3.49
C GLN A 348 -6.56 -12.54 -2.43
N GLY A 349 -6.84 -11.28 -2.70
CA GLY A 349 -7.55 -10.41 -1.79
C GLY A 349 -8.73 -9.75 -2.50
N GLU A 350 -9.93 -10.01 -2.02
CA GLU A 350 -11.14 -9.30 -2.37
C GLU A 350 -11.63 -8.56 -1.13
N GLY A 351 -12.24 -7.41 -1.32
CA GLY A 351 -12.70 -6.65 -0.19
C GLY A 351 -13.46 -5.38 -0.59
N THR A 352 -13.70 -4.58 0.42
CA THR A 352 -14.34 -3.28 0.30
C THR A 352 -13.46 -2.21 0.93
N SER A 353 -13.58 -0.96 0.50
CA SER A 353 -12.90 0.18 1.13
C SER A 353 -13.89 1.27 1.47
N ALA A 354 -13.49 2.20 2.29
CA ALA A 354 -14.19 3.48 2.33
C ALA A 354 -14.08 4.16 0.97
N LEU A 355 -15.19 4.73 0.50
CA LEU A 355 -15.28 5.45 -0.75
C LEU A 355 -15.59 6.92 -0.47
N TYR A 356 -15.10 7.82 -1.32
CA TYR A 356 -15.21 9.27 -1.10
C TYR A 356 -15.70 9.95 -2.38
N GLN A 357 -16.61 10.90 -2.25
CA GLN A 357 -16.85 11.88 -3.32
C GLN A 357 -15.73 12.90 -3.28
N TRP A 358 -15.21 13.29 -4.45
CA TRP A 358 -14.01 14.12 -4.50
C TRP A 358 -14.20 15.46 -3.77
N GLY A 359 -13.24 15.80 -2.92
CA GLY A 359 -13.25 17.02 -2.12
C GLY A 359 -13.95 16.88 -0.77
N ARG A 360 -14.62 15.76 -0.49
CA ARG A 360 -15.26 15.48 0.81
C ARG A 360 -14.33 14.70 1.73
N LYS A 361 -14.42 15.02 3.02
CA LYS A 361 -13.75 14.26 4.09
C LYS A 361 -14.51 12.99 4.49
N ASP A 362 -15.80 12.90 4.12
CA ASP A 362 -16.72 11.90 4.63
C ASP A 362 -16.55 10.59 3.89
N ALA A 363 -16.29 9.53 4.65
CA ALA A 363 -16.20 8.17 4.16
C ALA A 363 -17.59 7.57 3.96
N PHE A 364 -17.78 6.92 2.81
CA PHE A 364 -18.97 6.13 2.49
C PHE A 364 -18.66 4.63 2.54
N PRO A 365 -19.60 3.79 2.96
CA PRO A 365 -19.36 2.35 3.05
C PRO A 365 -19.11 1.74 1.66
N GLY A 366 -18.16 0.83 1.55
CA GLY A 366 -17.92 0.00 0.37
C GLY A 366 -18.86 -1.20 0.28
N THR A 367 -19.88 -1.25 1.12
CA THR A 367 -20.95 -2.25 1.15
C THR A 367 -22.31 -1.56 1.32
N ASP A 368 -23.37 -2.18 0.83
CA ASP A 368 -24.75 -1.73 1.09
C ASP A 368 -25.30 -2.36 2.39
N ASP A 369 -24.66 -3.43 2.89
CA ASP A 369 -24.98 -4.09 4.16
C ASP A 369 -24.21 -3.43 5.31
N ILE A 370 -24.70 -2.27 5.77
CA ILE A 370 -24.18 -1.65 6.98
C ILE A 370 -24.78 -2.30 8.22
N ALA A 371 -23.97 -2.44 9.26
CA ALA A 371 -24.37 -3.14 10.49
C ALA A 371 -24.98 -2.21 11.55
N GLU A 372 -24.56 -0.94 11.58
CA GLU A 372 -25.05 0.08 12.51
C GLU A 372 -25.14 1.46 11.84
N GLY A 373 -26.03 2.32 12.37
CA GLY A 373 -26.26 3.65 11.87
C GLY A 373 -27.15 3.68 10.62
N ALA A 374 -26.90 4.65 9.74
CA ALA A 374 -27.65 4.81 8.51
C ALA A 374 -26.76 5.33 7.38
N PHE A 375 -27.07 4.95 6.16
CA PHE A 375 -26.44 5.46 4.94
C PHE A 375 -27.53 5.70 3.89
N GLU A 376 -27.57 6.92 3.37
CA GLU A 376 -28.47 7.31 2.29
C GLU A 376 -27.69 7.34 0.97
N GLN A 377 -27.81 6.27 0.18
CA GLN A 377 -27.01 6.09 -1.03
C GLN A 377 -27.35 7.09 -2.16
N ASN A 378 -28.51 7.75 -2.11
CA ASN A 378 -28.91 8.75 -3.09
C ASN A 378 -29.71 9.87 -2.43
N ALA A 379 -29.04 10.88 -1.94
CA ALA A 379 -29.64 12.07 -1.33
C ALA A 379 -30.03 13.15 -2.36
N GLY A 380 -30.02 12.82 -3.66
CA GLY A 380 -30.31 13.75 -4.74
C GLY A 380 -29.14 14.69 -5.05
N ASP A 381 -29.46 15.84 -5.62
CA ASP A 381 -28.49 16.75 -6.23
C ASP A 381 -28.20 18.04 -5.43
N LYS A 382 -28.68 18.13 -4.19
CA LYS A 382 -28.52 19.34 -3.35
C LYS A 382 -27.25 19.31 -2.50
N MET A 383 -26.15 18.93 -3.11
CA MET A 383 -24.85 18.99 -2.46
C MET A 383 -24.43 20.44 -2.21
N SER A 384 -24.00 20.72 -1.00
CA SER A 384 -23.22 21.91 -0.61
C SER A 384 -22.17 21.51 0.40
N LEU A 385 -21.17 22.33 0.65
CA LEU A 385 -20.17 22.03 1.68
C LEU A 385 -20.82 21.87 3.05
N ALA A 386 -21.71 22.77 3.43
CA ALA A 386 -22.47 22.66 4.69
C ALA A 386 -23.28 21.36 4.76
N ASN A 387 -24.06 21.04 3.71
CA ASN A 387 -24.83 19.80 3.66
C ASN A 387 -23.94 18.55 3.71
N SER A 388 -22.78 18.57 3.07
CA SER A 388 -21.86 17.43 3.11
C SER A 388 -21.31 17.18 4.51
N ILE A 389 -20.98 18.22 5.26
CA ILE A 389 -20.42 18.12 6.61
C ILE A 389 -21.51 17.75 7.63
N SER A 390 -22.69 18.39 7.55
CA SER A 390 -23.81 18.13 8.47
C SER A 390 -24.52 16.79 8.22
N HIS A 391 -24.31 16.20 7.04
CA HIS A 391 -24.91 14.93 6.64
C HIS A 391 -23.86 13.96 6.08
N PRO A 392 -22.92 13.47 6.90
CA PRO A 392 -21.87 12.54 6.47
C PRO A 392 -22.43 11.19 5.99
N GLU A 393 -23.68 10.84 6.36
CA GLU A 393 -24.41 9.65 5.92
C GLU A 393 -24.96 9.75 4.49
N LYS A 394 -24.95 10.95 3.88
CA LYS A 394 -25.62 11.19 2.59
C LYS A 394 -24.64 11.20 1.41
N PHE A 395 -24.87 10.31 0.46
CA PHE A 395 -24.22 10.34 -0.83
C PHE A 395 -25.06 11.19 -1.80
N TYR A 396 -24.49 12.31 -2.24
CA TYR A 396 -25.18 13.21 -3.17
C TYR A 396 -24.94 12.77 -4.61
N ALA A 397 -26.00 12.37 -5.30
CA ALA A 397 -25.94 12.01 -6.70
C ALA A 397 -25.64 13.22 -7.59
N TRP A 398 -25.47 12.95 -8.88
CA TRP A 398 -25.25 13.96 -9.88
C TRP A 398 -26.33 15.04 -9.86
N GLY A 399 -25.91 16.33 -9.92
CA GLY A 399 -26.83 17.46 -10.04
C GLY A 399 -26.07 18.77 -10.24
N SER A 400 -26.81 19.86 -10.41
CA SER A 400 -26.27 21.19 -10.71
C SER A 400 -25.37 21.73 -9.60
N SER A 401 -25.56 21.33 -8.35
CA SER A 401 -24.73 21.76 -7.21
C SER A 401 -23.27 21.31 -7.31
N TRP A 402 -23.02 20.17 -7.93
CA TRP A 402 -21.65 19.71 -8.18
C TRP A 402 -20.89 20.59 -9.18
N TYR A 403 -21.59 21.37 -10.00
CA TYR A 403 -20.99 22.30 -10.95
C TYR A 403 -20.98 23.74 -10.45
N ASN A 404 -22.07 24.18 -9.82
CA ASN A 404 -22.31 25.59 -9.52
C ASN A 404 -21.98 25.97 -8.07
N GLY A 405 -22.04 25.02 -7.15
CA GLY A 405 -21.84 25.27 -5.72
C GLY A 405 -20.62 24.58 -5.11
N CYS A 406 -20.10 23.54 -5.77
CA CYS A 406 -19.02 22.70 -5.26
C CYS A 406 -17.93 22.48 -6.32
N ASN A 407 -17.44 23.56 -6.91
CA ASN A 407 -16.51 23.57 -8.04
C ASN A 407 -15.11 24.03 -7.71
N ALA A 408 -14.79 24.29 -6.43
CA ALA A 408 -13.45 24.73 -6.05
C ALA A 408 -12.36 23.69 -6.42
N ALA A 409 -11.17 24.20 -6.74
CA ALA A 409 -10.04 23.39 -7.19
C ALA A 409 -9.18 22.88 -6.04
N ASN A 410 -9.36 23.42 -4.84
CA ASN A 410 -8.42 23.26 -3.74
C ASN A 410 -8.99 22.51 -2.52
N TYR A 411 -10.05 21.71 -2.67
CA TYR A 411 -10.66 21.01 -1.53
C TYR A 411 -9.70 20.10 -0.77
N TRP A 412 -8.79 19.41 -1.45
CA TRP A 412 -7.81 18.51 -0.81
C TRP A 412 -6.37 19.03 -0.83
N SER A 413 -6.12 20.16 -1.54
CA SER A 413 -4.81 20.82 -1.54
C SER A 413 -5.00 22.34 -1.52
N ALA A 414 -4.83 22.98 -0.36
CA ALA A 414 -5.19 24.38 -0.11
C ALA A 414 -4.67 25.37 -1.15
N GLU A 415 -3.44 25.19 -1.61
CA GLU A 415 -2.78 26.09 -2.56
C GLU A 415 -2.92 25.64 -4.03
N ASN A 416 -3.71 24.61 -4.31
CA ASN A 416 -3.88 24.13 -5.68
C ASN A 416 -4.80 25.04 -6.50
N THR A 417 -4.27 25.59 -7.59
CA THR A 417 -5.00 26.41 -8.57
C THR A 417 -5.14 25.74 -9.92
N LYS A 418 -4.58 24.53 -10.07
CA LYS A 418 -4.43 23.85 -11.36
C LYS A 418 -5.42 22.69 -11.51
N SER A 419 -5.79 22.42 -12.75
CA SER A 419 -6.59 21.29 -13.21
C SER A 419 -5.80 20.52 -14.26
N ASP A 420 -4.64 19.97 -13.91
CA ASP A 420 -3.69 19.38 -14.84
C ASP A 420 -2.97 18.17 -14.23
N PHE A 421 -2.23 17.46 -15.06
CA PHE A 421 -1.36 16.34 -14.67
C PHE A 421 -0.09 16.87 -14.02
N LEU A 422 -0.02 16.84 -12.69
CA LEU A 422 1.07 17.49 -11.96
C LEU A 422 1.58 16.65 -10.77
N ASP A 423 2.77 17.03 -10.33
CA ASP A 423 3.47 16.50 -9.17
C ASP A 423 3.70 17.58 -8.10
N ASP A 424 2.98 18.70 -8.19
CA ASP A 424 3.11 19.79 -7.23
C ASP A 424 2.80 19.28 -5.81
N PRO A 425 3.51 19.77 -4.78
CA PRO A 425 3.27 19.37 -3.40
C PRO A 425 1.83 19.63 -2.96
N ILE A 426 1.25 18.67 -2.27
CA ILE A 426 -0.10 18.79 -1.72
C ILE A 426 -0.03 19.51 -0.38
N VAL A 427 -0.76 20.61 -0.25
CA VAL A 427 -0.98 21.30 1.02
C VAL A 427 -2.28 20.79 1.63
N LYS A 428 -2.18 19.77 2.47
CA LYS A 428 -3.29 19.04 3.06
C LYS A 428 -4.30 19.94 3.76
N THR A 429 -5.57 19.82 3.40
CA THR A 429 -6.68 20.63 3.99
C THR A 429 -7.40 19.88 5.10
N VAL A 430 -8.29 20.57 5.82
CA VAL A 430 -9.20 19.94 6.79
C VAL A 430 -10.19 18.96 6.13
N TYR A 431 -10.37 19.01 4.82
CA TYR A 431 -11.23 18.06 4.09
C TYR A 431 -10.49 16.84 3.54
N ASP A 432 -9.16 16.79 3.61
CA ASP A 432 -8.42 15.60 3.22
C ASP A 432 -8.78 14.42 4.15
N PRO A 433 -9.19 13.26 3.62
CA PRO A 433 -9.65 12.13 4.42
C PRO A 433 -8.53 11.30 5.05
N SER A 434 -7.26 11.58 4.73
CA SER A 434 -6.12 10.73 5.11
C SER A 434 -5.74 10.83 6.59
N PRO A 435 -5.10 9.81 7.16
CA PRO A 435 -4.51 9.87 8.49
C PRO A 435 -3.43 10.96 8.64
N ALA A 436 -3.01 11.25 9.86
CA ALA A 436 -1.88 12.12 10.12
C ALA A 436 -0.60 11.56 9.47
N GLY A 437 0.23 12.45 8.90
CA GLY A 437 1.44 12.10 8.16
C GLY A 437 1.21 11.52 6.77
N PHE A 438 -0.04 11.61 6.26
CA PHE A 438 -0.44 11.16 4.93
C PHE A 438 -1.41 12.15 4.29
N HIS A 439 -1.41 12.18 2.95
CA HIS A 439 -2.35 12.98 2.16
C HIS A 439 -2.80 12.22 0.90
N VAL A 440 -3.87 12.71 0.27
CA VAL A 440 -4.31 12.23 -1.05
C VAL A 440 -3.26 12.60 -2.10
N PRO A 441 -2.77 11.67 -2.94
CA PRO A 441 -1.64 11.93 -3.83
C PRO A 441 -1.94 12.94 -4.93
N ALA A 442 -0.91 13.56 -5.50
CA ALA A 442 -0.99 14.35 -6.72
C ALA A 442 -1.38 13.48 -7.93
N SER A 443 -1.80 14.09 -9.04
CA SER A 443 -2.37 13.35 -10.18
C SER A 443 -1.39 12.45 -10.92
N ASN A 444 -0.10 12.79 -10.95
CA ASN A 444 0.92 11.97 -11.62
C ASN A 444 1.41 10.78 -10.77
N ALA A 445 0.97 10.64 -9.53
CA ALA A 445 1.42 9.58 -8.63
C ALA A 445 1.20 8.16 -9.21
N PHE A 446 0.16 7.97 -10.00
CA PHE A 446 -0.22 6.67 -10.56
C PHE A 446 0.40 6.37 -11.93
N THR A 447 1.17 7.29 -12.54
CA THR A 447 1.70 7.10 -13.89
C THR A 447 2.68 5.94 -13.99
N ALA A 448 3.38 5.59 -12.90
CA ALA A 448 4.25 4.40 -12.83
C ALA A 448 3.53 3.06 -13.04
N PHE A 449 2.20 3.01 -12.93
CA PHE A 449 1.42 1.76 -13.03
C PHE A 449 1.20 1.28 -14.46
N THR A 450 1.66 2.04 -15.43
CA THR A 450 1.76 1.64 -16.83
C THR A 450 3.20 1.81 -17.32
N THR A 451 3.58 1.12 -18.38
CA THR A 451 4.96 1.15 -18.89
C THR A 451 5.32 2.47 -19.54
N THR A 452 4.35 3.29 -19.91
CA THR A 452 4.54 4.57 -20.62
C THR A 452 4.02 5.80 -19.86
N GLY A 453 3.38 5.62 -18.70
CA GLY A 453 2.70 6.71 -17.97
C GLY A 453 1.37 7.15 -18.58
N THR A 454 0.93 6.48 -19.65
CA THR A 454 -0.33 6.75 -20.37
C THR A 454 -1.28 5.56 -20.24
N PRO A 455 -2.55 5.65 -20.63
CA PRO A 455 -3.51 4.55 -20.54
C PRO A 455 -2.98 3.25 -21.16
N ALA A 456 -3.05 2.15 -20.42
CA ALA A 456 -2.69 0.80 -20.84
C ALA A 456 -3.95 -0.01 -21.10
N MET A 457 -4.05 -0.61 -22.29
CA MET A 457 -5.19 -1.45 -22.73
C MET A 457 -4.74 -2.88 -23.07
N THR A 458 -3.51 -3.24 -22.75
CA THR A 458 -2.96 -4.60 -22.91
C THR A 458 -2.17 -4.98 -21.66
N ARG A 459 -2.03 -6.28 -21.41
CA ARG A 459 -1.30 -6.80 -20.24
C ARG A 459 0.16 -6.31 -20.21
N GLU A 460 0.81 -6.24 -21.37
CA GLU A 460 2.22 -5.84 -21.50
C GLU A 460 2.44 -4.36 -21.18
N ALA A 461 1.43 -3.53 -21.39
CA ALA A 461 1.46 -2.11 -21.05
C ALA A 461 1.19 -1.82 -19.57
N ILE A 462 0.64 -2.80 -18.83
CA ILE A 462 0.41 -2.70 -17.39
C ILE A 462 1.71 -3.03 -16.64
N ASN A 463 2.21 -2.11 -15.85
CA ASN A 463 3.45 -2.28 -15.08
C ASN A 463 3.20 -3.06 -13.78
N ALA A 464 2.78 -4.32 -13.91
CA ALA A 464 2.45 -5.20 -12.79
C ALA A 464 3.18 -6.55 -12.88
N VAL A 465 3.19 -7.27 -11.77
CA VAL A 465 3.74 -8.63 -11.64
C VAL A 465 2.59 -9.63 -11.52
N GLY A 466 2.71 -10.79 -12.18
CA GLY A 466 1.73 -11.86 -12.11
C GLY A 466 0.43 -11.55 -12.85
N GLU A 467 -0.62 -12.26 -12.47
CA GLU A 467 -1.95 -12.18 -13.05
C GLU A 467 -2.89 -11.32 -12.18
N TRP A 468 -4.05 -10.99 -12.72
CA TRP A 468 -5.12 -10.31 -11.98
C TRP A 468 -5.67 -11.20 -10.86
N THR A 469 -5.66 -10.68 -9.63
CA THR A 469 -6.17 -11.36 -8.42
C THR A 469 -7.16 -10.46 -7.66
N ALA A 470 -8.21 -10.01 -8.35
CA ALA A 470 -9.11 -8.95 -7.90
C ALA A 470 -8.37 -7.64 -7.57
N GLY A 471 -7.37 -7.32 -8.38
CA GLY A 471 -6.46 -6.19 -8.30
C GLY A 471 -5.14 -6.48 -8.99
N TRP A 472 -4.27 -5.47 -9.05
CA TRP A 472 -2.94 -5.59 -9.62
C TRP A 472 -1.84 -5.41 -8.58
N HIS A 473 -0.82 -6.26 -8.63
CA HIS A 473 0.46 -6.07 -7.94
C HIS A 473 1.37 -5.24 -8.83
N PHE A 474 1.28 -3.92 -8.73
CA PHE A 474 2.14 -3.02 -9.50
C PHE A 474 3.59 -3.10 -9.03
N LYS A 475 4.52 -2.99 -9.98
CA LYS A 475 5.94 -2.90 -9.68
C LYS A 475 6.23 -1.60 -8.95
N ALA A 476 7.07 -1.70 -7.95
CA ALA A 476 7.56 -0.60 -7.12
C ALA A 476 9.09 -0.58 -7.11
N ASP A 477 9.66 0.40 -6.43
CA ASP A 477 11.10 0.58 -6.38
C ASP A 477 11.80 -0.61 -5.70
N LYS A 478 13.05 -0.82 -6.05
CA LYS A 478 13.91 -1.88 -5.47
C LYS A 478 13.34 -3.31 -5.61
N GLY A 479 12.52 -3.57 -6.62
CA GLY A 479 11.92 -4.89 -6.85
C GLY A 479 10.73 -5.23 -5.95
N HIS A 480 10.24 -4.29 -5.15
CA HIS A 480 9.01 -4.44 -4.39
C HIS A 480 7.78 -4.39 -5.30
N THR A 481 6.63 -4.72 -4.73
CA THR A 481 5.32 -4.55 -5.36
C THR A 481 4.36 -3.88 -4.40
N THR A 482 3.37 -3.16 -4.94
CA THR A 482 2.25 -2.62 -4.18
C THR A 482 0.94 -3.14 -4.78
N PHE A 483 0.07 -3.69 -3.92
CA PHE A 483 -1.21 -4.25 -4.37
C PHE A 483 -2.29 -3.19 -4.36
N PHE A 484 -2.93 -2.96 -5.50
CA PHE A 484 -4.09 -2.10 -5.65
C PHE A 484 -5.31 -2.95 -5.97
N PRO A 485 -6.20 -3.19 -4.97
CA PRO A 485 -7.36 -4.03 -5.13
C PRO A 485 -8.47 -3.40 -5.99
N ALA A 486 -9.35 -4.25 -6.50
CA ALA A 486 -10.57 -3.86 -7.18
C ALA A 486 -11.64 -3.42 -6.17
N THR A 487 -11.52 -2.20 -5.68
CA THR A 487 -12.38 -1.60 -4.64
C THR A 487 -13.84 -1.45 -5.05
N GLY A 488 -14.15 -1.54 -6.35
CA GLY A 488 -15.41 -1.04 -6.87
C GLY A 488 -15.50 0.48 -6.79
N LEU A 489 -16.70 0.98 -7.03
CA LEU A 489 -17.03 2.41 -6.95
C LEU A 489 -18.52 2.61 -6.63
N ARG A 490 -18.88 3.77 -6.07
CA ARG A 490 -20.27 4.23 -6.04
C ARG A 490 -20.57 5.12 -7.25
N TYR A 491 -21.65 4.75 -7.94
CA TYR A 491 -21.97 5.38 -9.21
C TYR A 491 -22.64 6.75 -9.02
N ARG A 492 -22.24 7.71 -9.82
CA ARG A 492 -22.62 9.12 -9.68
C ARG A 492 -24.11 9.43 -9.82
N TYR A 493 -24.90 8.58 -10.48
CA TYR A 493 -26.31 8.84 -10.74
C TYR A 493 -27.25 8.28 -9.68
N ASP A 494 -26.88 7.17 -9.03
CA ASP A 494 -27.75 6.45 -8.10
C ASP A 494 -27.08 6.07 -6.79
N GLY A 495 -25.78 6.34 -6.65
CA GLY A 495 -24.97 6.02 -5.45
C GLY A 495 -24.77 4.53 -5.19
N LYS A 496 -25.25 3.64 -6.09
CA LYS A 496 -25.09 2.19 -5.93
C LYS A 496 -23.63 1.77 -6.15
N LEU A 497 -23.28 0.64 -5.54
CA LEU A 497 -21.99 -0.01 -5.75
C LEU A 497 -21.97 -0.74 -7.09
N TYR A 498 -20.86 -0.55 -7.82
CA TYR A 498 -20.57 -1.23 -9.07
C TYR A 498 -19.12 -1.74 -9.05
N TYR A 499 -18.88 -2.84 -9.75
CA TYR A 499 -17.57 -3.39 -10.06
C TYR A 499 -16.71 -3.79 -8.85
N THR A 500 -17.29 -4.02 -7.68
CA THR A 500 -16.55 -4.57 -6.52
C THR A 500 -15.91 -5.91 -6.91
N GLY A 501 -14.60 -6.05 -6.66
CA GLY A 501 -13.80 -7.21 -7.09
C GLY A 501 -13.48 -7.25 -8.60
N GLN A 502 -14.02 -6.35 -9.41
CA GLN A 502 -13.84 -6.31 -10.87
C GLN A 502 -13.03 -5.11 -11.34
N ALA A 503 -13.20 -3.95 -10.73
CA ALA A 503 -12.42 -2.75 -11.01
C ALA A 503 -12.08 -1.97 -9.73
N GLY A 504 -10.96 -1.26 -9.76
CA GLY A 504 -10.55 -0.32 -8.72
C GLY A 504 -10.53 1.11 -9.23
N ALA A 505 -10.96 2.05 -8.40
CA ALA A 505 -10.96 3.46 -8.73
C ALA A 505 -10.44 4.28 -7.53
N TYR A 506 -9.44 5.15 -7.78
CA TYR A 506 -8.71 5.85 -6.73
C TYR A 506 -8.53 7.33 -7.07
N TRP A 507 -8.94 8.21 -6.18
CA TRP A 507 -8.78 9.65 -6.35
C TRP A 507 -7.33 10.13 -6.24
N SER A 508 -6.99 11.16 -7.00
CA SER A 508 -5.92 12.10 -6.67
C SER A 508 -6.50 13.36 -6.03
N ALA A 509 -5.65 14.20 -5.44
CA ALA A 509 -6.06 15.48 -4.85
C ALA A 509 -6.37 16.56 -5.90
N ILE A 510 -6.15 16.31 -7.17
CA ILE A 510 -6.18 17.30 -8.23
C ILE A 510 -7.50 17.23 -9.01
N PRO A 511 -8.20 18.35 -9.16
CA PRO A 511 -9.43 18.41 -9.95
C PRO A 511 -9.16 18.30 -11.45
N PHE A 512 -10.21 18.01 -12.19
CA PHE A 512 -10.25 18.18 -13.64
C PHE A 512 -11.39 19.13 -14.01
N MET A 513 -11.05 20.33 -14.46
CA MET A 513 -12.04 21.40 -14.69
C MET A 513 -12.90 21.65 -13.43
N THR A 514 -14.13 22.09 -13.60
CA THR A 514 -15.07 22.40 -12.51
C THR A 514 -15.94 21.23 -12.06
N PHE A 515 -16.03 20.18 -12.86
CA PHE A 515 -16.96 19.06 -12.66
C PHE A 515 -16.30 17.72 -12.36
N GLY A 516 -15.02 17.57 -12.70
CA GLY A 516 -14.28 16.31 -12.59
C GLY A 516 -13.11 16.39 -11.62
N ALA A 517 -12.44 15.25 -11.46
CA ALA A 517 -11.16 15.15 -10.78
C ALA A 517 -10.32 14.04 -11.40
N LEU A 518 -9.00 14.14 -11.24
CA LEU A 518 -8.07 13.15 -11.78
C LEU A 518 -8.00 11.92 -10.86
N SER A 519 -7.90 10.75 -11.47
CA SER A 519 -7.98 9.48 -10.75
C SER A 519 -7.24 8.36 -11.47
N LEU A 520 -6.84 7.34 -10.73
CA LEU A 520 -6.52 6.01 -11.27
C LEU A 520 -7.82 5.21 -11.45
N TYR A 521 -7.95 4.54 -12.59
CA TYR A 521 -8.89 3.44 -12.78
C TYR A 521 -8.14 2.20 -13.25
N LEU A 522 -8.50 1.04 -12.73
CA LEU A 522 -7.91 -0.24 -13.10
C LEU A 522 -8.96 -1.35 -13.16
N ASP A 523 -8.80 -2.24 -14.12
CA ASP A 523 -9.52 -3.51 -14.19
C ASP A 523 -8.58 -4.60 -14.75
N LYS A 524 -9.12 -5.81 -15.00
CA LYS A 524 -8.31 -6.92 -15.53
C LYS A 524 -7.66 -6.61 -16.89
N ALA A 525 -8.28 -5.77 -17.71
CA ALA A 525 -7.88 -5.51 -19.09
C ALA A 525 -7.15 -4.17 -19.26
N SER A 526 -7.35 -3.23 -18.33
CA SER A 526 -6.89 -1.85 -18.51
C SER A 526 -6.42 -1.18 -17.23
N VAL A 527 -5.52 -0.21 -17.39
CA VAL A 527 -5.09 0.73 -16.34
C VAL A 527 -5.06 2.14 -16.91
N LEU A 528 -5.86 3.02 -16.34
CA LEU A 528 -5.94 4.43 -16.70
C LEU A 528 -5.35 5.26 -15.55
N PRO A 529 -4.06 5.60 -15.60
CA PRO A 529 -3.37 6.25 -14.47
C PRO A 529 -3.82 7.69 -14.22
N VAL A 530 -4.52 8.29 -15.17
CA VAL A 530 -5.01 9.68 -15.14
C VAL A 530 -6.39 9.79 -15.79
N GLY A 531 -7.36 9.04 -15.30
CA GLY A 531 -8.77 9.20 -15.65
C GLY A 531 -9.33 10.54 -15.14
N CYS A 532 -10.43 11.01 -15.72
CA CYS A 532 -11.08 12.27 -15.35
C CYS A 532 -12.59 12.12 -15.10
N PRO A 533 -13.00 11.30 -14.11
CA PRO A 533 -14.41 11.13 -13.77
C PRO A 533 -14.99 12.39 -13.09
N ASN A 534 -16.33 12.42 -12.99
CA ASN A 534 -17.00 13.46 -12.23
C ASN A 534 -16.76 13.33 -10.73
N ARG A 535 -16.69 14.46 -10.02
CA ARG A 535 -16.46 14.54 -8.56
C ARG A 535 -17.52 13.79 -7.73
N SER A 536 -18.71 13.61 -8.26
CA SER A 536 -19.82 12.91 -7.60
C SER A 536 -19.71 11.39 -7.57
N TYR A 537 -18.77 10.78 -8.28
CA TYR A 537 -18.44 9.37 -8.05
C TYR A 537 -17.88 9.13 -6.64
N GLY A 538 -18.15 7.98 -6.08
CA GLY A 538 -17.49 7.51 -4.87
C GLY A 538 -16.32 6.59 -5.22
N TYR A 539 -15.08 7.05 -5.04
CA TYR A 539 -13.86 6.30 -5.30
C TYR A 539 -13.05 6.11 -4.01
N ALA A 540 -12.19 5.12 -3.99
CA ALA A 540 -11.25 4.90 -2.91
C ALA A 540 -10.17 6.00 -2.84
N VAL A 541 -9.51 6.11 -1.71
CA VAL A 541 -8.30 6.91 -1.52
C VAL A 541 -7.17 5.97 -1.09
N ARG A 542 -6.05 5.99 -1.82
CA ARG A 542 -4.81 5.37 -1.42
C ARG A 542 -3.83 6.47 -1.05
N PRO A 543 -3.63 6.74 0.25
CA PRO A 543 -2.83 7.89 0.66
C PRO A 543 -1.34 7.63 0.44
N VAL A 544 -0.60 8.73 0.31
CA VAL A 544 0.86 8.75 0.30
C VAL A 544 1.37 9.46 1.54
N ARG A 545 2.54 9.08 2.03
CA ARG A 545 3.19 9.72 3.18
C ARG A 545 3.68 11.12 2.80
N ASP A 546 3.54 12.08 3.74
CA ASP A 546 3.98 13.47 3.65
C ASP A 546 5.50 13.59 3.46
#